data_3429e346ef525ce0a984d78472225ccc
#
_entry.id   3429e346ef525ce0a984d78472225ccc
#
_cell.length_a   1.000
_cell.length_b   1.000
_cell.length_c   1.000
_cell.angle_alpha   90.00
_cell.angle_beta   90.00
_cell.angle_gamma   90.00
#
_symmetry.space_group_name_H-M   'P 1'
#
loop_
_entity.id
_entity.type
_entity.pdbx_description
1 polymer ?
#
loop_
_entity_poly.entity_id
_entity_poly.type
_entity_poly.pdbx_seq_one_letter_code
_entity_poly.pdbx_strand_id
1 'polypeptide(L)'
;MTSEREVELKFALPDERAAEALEAQADGLRESCVMQVNHLFDTPDRRLRGNGFTLRLREEDGTWTVTLKGPTRQVGAARDRAEVEAGITPERAARILAGEATPLDVLDRDHALTREAVACACERVVRLGSFRNRRITVSAELAGYGPALLEIDRTELPGGRVDHEVELEVPAGGAEVRAASAETALRDLLGEIGVPAVPATGKSGRFLAALDEQVG
;
A
#
# COMPACT_ATOMS: atom_id res chain seq x y z
N MET A 1 1.79 4.24 17.93
CA MET A 1 2.77 3.55 17.08
C MET A 1 2.42 2.09 17.08
N THR A 2 2.16 1.53 15.92
CA THR A 2 1.83 0.12 15.74
C THR A 2 2.96 -0.56 14.99
N SER A 3 3.23 -1.81 15.33
CA SER A 3 4.14 -2.69 14.61
C SER A 3 3.37 -3.95 14.29
N GLU A 4 3.18 -4.20 13.02
CA GLU A 4 2.33 -5.28 12.55
C GLU A 4 3.01 -6.04 11.42
N ARG A 5 2.47 -7.21 11.15
CA ARG A 5 2.80 -8.00 9.97
C ARG A 5 1.64 -7.92 9.03
N GLU A 6 1.82 -7.24 7.92
CA GLU A 6 0.83 -7.09 6.87
C GLU A 6 0.91 -8.28 5.91
N VAL A 7 -0.18 -8.99 5.76
CA VAL A 7 -0.35 -10.02 4.73
C VAL A 7 -1.49 -9.58 3.80
N GLU A 8 -1.19 -9.32 2.55
CA GLU A 8 -2.15 -8.74 1.60
C GLU A 8 -2.16 -9.47 0.27
N LEU A 9 -3.34 -9.60 -0.31
CA LEU A 9 -3.57 -9.98 -1.71
C LEU A 9 -3.87 -8.74 -2.51
N LYS A 10 -3.31 -8.65 -3.73
CA LYS A 10 -3.56 -7.54 -4.65
C LYS A 10 -3.76 -8.04 -6.06
N PHE A 11 -4.86 -7.64 -6.69
CA PHE A 11 -5.10 -7.87 -8.11
C PHE A 11 -5.34 -6.57 -8.85
N ALA A 12 -4.76 -6.47 -10.04
CA ALA A 12 -5.00 -5.35 -10.92
C ALA A 12 -6.42 -5.42 -11.49
N LEU A 13 -7.08 -4.29 -11.54
CA LEU A 13 -8.35 -4.10 -12.25
C LEU A 13 -8.04 -3.37 -13.57
N PRO A 14 -8.58 -3.83 -14.71
CA PRO A 14 -8.20 -3.28 -16.01
C PRO A 14 -8.59 -1.82 -16.20
N ASP A 15 -9.71 -1.40 -15.59
CA ASP A 15 -10.25 -0.05 -15.72
C ASP A 15 -11.22 0.31 -14.58
N GLU A 16 -11.78 1.51 -14.65
CA GLU A 16 -12.76 2.02 -13.69
C GLU A 16 -14.08 1.23 -13.70
N ARG A 17 -14.50 0.68 -14.85
CA ARG A 17 -15.71 -0.15 -14.94
C ARG A 17 -15.58 -1.44 -14.15
N ALA A 18 -14.39 -2.06 -14.17
CA ALA A 18 -14.12 -3.24 -13.36
C ALA A 18 -14.14 -2.91 -11.86
N ALA A 19 -13.64 -1.75 -11.47
CA ALA A 19 -13.72 -1.27 -10.08
C ALA A 19 -15.17 -1.02 -9.64
N GLU A 20 -15.97 -0.36 -10.47
CA GLU A 20 -17.41 -0.13 -10.22
C GLU A 20 -18.20 -1.44 -10.16
N ALA A 21 -17.91 -2.39 -11.05
CA ALA A 21 -18.55 -3.71 -11.03
C ALA A 21 -18.22 -4.49 -9.75
N LEU A 22 -16.98 -4.43 -9.30
CA LEU A 22 -16.56 -5.06 -8.05
C LEU A 22 -17.24 -4.40 -6.83
N GLU A 23 -17.32 -3.07 -6.80
CA GLU A 23 -18.02 -2.33 -5.75
C GLU A 23 -19.52 -2.73 -5.70
N ALA A 24 -20.16 -2.85 -6.86
CA ALA A 24 -21.57 -3.24 -6.97
C ALA A 24 -21.81 -4.69 -6.55
N GLN A 25 -20.88 -5.60 -6.85
CA GLN A 25 -20.98 -7.03 -6.51
C GLN A 25 -20.79 -7.28 -5.01
N ALA A 26 -20.05 -6.44 -4.31
CA ALA A 26 -19.82 -6.54 -2.86
C ALA A 26 -21.04 -6.10 -2.02
N ASP A 27 -22.26 -6.42 -2.44
CA ASP A 27 -23.55 -6.12 -1.78
C ASP A 27 -23.77 -4.63 -1.45
N GLY A 28 -23.01 -3.71 -2.07
CA GLY A 28 -23.21 -2.28 -1.98
C GLY A 28 -22.95 -1.65 -0.60
N LEU A 29 -22.35 -2.37 0.34
CA LEU A 29 -22.00 -1.84 1.65
C LEU A 29 -20.65 -1.14 1.59
N ARG A 30 -20.67 0.08 1.05
CA ARG A 30 -19.49 0.97 1.12
C ARG A 30 -19.31 1.45 2.56
N GLU A 31 -18.20 1.04 3.17
CA GLU A 31 -17.82 1.46 4.51
C GLU A 31 -17.18 2.85 4.50
N SER A 32 -16.34 3.13 3.50
CA SER A 32 -15.66 4.41 3.38
C SER A 32 -15.27 4.74 1.94
N CYS A 33 -15.01 6.03 1.69
CA CYS A 33 -14.36 6.51 0.47
C CYS A 33 -13.44 7.67 0.86
N VAL A 34 -12.13 7.47 0.76
CA VAL A 34 -11.13 8.44 1.19
C VAL A 34 -10.14 8.80 0.09
N MET A 35 -9.63 10.04 0.14
CA MET A 35 -8.53 10.48 -0.70
C MET A 35 -7.24 10.44 0.09
N GLN A 36 -6.24 9.77 -0.44
CA GLN A 36 -4.92 9.64 0.14
C GLN A 36 -3.89 10.36 -0.72
N VAL A 37 -3.05 11.19 -0.10
CA VAL A 37 -1.84 11.72 -0.73
C VAL A 37 -0.64 11.00 -0.14
N ASN A 38 0.10 10.27 -0.97
CA ASN A 38 1.24 9.46 -0.55
C ASN A 38 2.54 10.10 -1.03
N HIS A 39 3.41 10.49 -0.11
CA HIS A 39 4.75 11.01 -0.39
C HIS A 39 5.76 9.92 -0.13
N LEU A 40 6.59 9.57 -1.13
CA LEU A 40 7.63 8.56 -1.01
C LEU A 40 8.98 9.20 -0.71
N PHE A 41 9.74 8.54 0.15
CA PHE A 41 11.06 8.95 0.57
C PHE A 41 12.07 7.82 0.39
N ASP A 42 13.29 8.19 0.00
CA ASP A 42 14.44 7.30 -0.08
C ASP A 42 15.73 8.11 -0.01
N THR A 43 16.88 7.46 0.01
CA THR A 43 18.14 8.12 -0.26
C THR A 43 18.22 8.55 -1.74
N PRO A 44 19.05 9.55 -2.10
CA PRO A 44 19.22 9.95 -3.50
C PRO A 44 19.57 8.80 -4.44
N ASP A 45 20.34 7.84 -3.97
CA ASP A 45 20.75 6.63 -4.68
C ASP A 45 19.81 5.42 -4.47
N ARG A 46 18.63 5.64 -3.85
CA ARG A 46 17.56 4.67 -3.65
C ARG A 46 17.94 3.40 -2.88
N ARG A 47 18.75 3.53 -1.85
CA ARG A 47 19.20 2.40 -1.03
C ARG A 47 18.09 1.71 -0.27
N LEU A 48 17.09 2.46 0.25
CA LEU A 48 15.96 1.84 0.93
C LEU A 48 15.23 0.89 -0.02
N ARG A 49 14.85 1.37 -1.21
CA ARG A 49 14.23 0.54 -2.24
C ARG A 49 15.11 -0.63 -2.66
N GLY A 50 16.41 -0.39 -2.88
CA GLY A 50 17.38 -1.42 -3.26
C GLY A 50 17.46 -2.57 -2.25
N ASN A 51 17.14 -2.32 -0.97
CA ASN A 51 17.07 -3.30 0.10
C ASN A 51 15.63 -3.72 0.46
N GLY A 52 14.66 -3.40 -0.38
CA GLY A 52 13.26 -3.84 -0.23
C GLY A 52 12.41 -3.00 0.74
N PHE A 53 12.93 -1.89 1.27
CA PHE A 53 12.17 -1.00 2.13
C PHE A 53 11.30 -0.03 1.33
N THR A 54 10.20 0.39 1.94
CA THR A 54 9.38 1.51 1.46
C THR A 54 9.13 2.46 2.62
N LEU A 55 9.51 3.72 2.48
CA LEU A 55 9.26 4.78 3.44
C LEU A 55 8.27 5.78 2.86
N ARG A 56 7.14 5.98 3.55
CA ARG A 56 6.01 6.77 3.08
C ARG A 56 5.50 7.71 4.16
N LEU A 57 5.14 8.92 3.78
CA LEU A 57 4.28 9.81 4.54
C LEU A 57 2.95 9.90 3.80
N ARG A 58 1.84 9.55 4.49
CA ARG A 58 0.48 9.60 3.95
C ARG A 58 -0.31 10.71 4.64
N GLU A 59 -1.05 11.45 3.86
CA GLU A 59 -2.15 12.29 4.32
C GLU A 59 -3.46 11.64 3.90
N GLU A 60 -4.39 11.55 4.85
CA GLU A 60 -5.73 11.01 4.66
C GLU A 60 -6.69 11.77 5.59
N ASP A 61 -7.61 12.53 5.01
CA ASP A 61 -8.62 13.33 5.75
C ASP A 61 -8.01 14.17 6.89
N GLY A 62 -6.86 14.82 6.62
CA GLY A 62 -6.14 15.64 7.60
C GLY A 62 -5.31 14.86 8.62
N THR A 63 -5.37 13.54 8.61
CA THR A 63 -4.52 12.65 9.42
C THR A 63 -3.22 12.35 8.67
N TRP A 64 -2.10 12.42 9.40
CA TRP A 64 -0.78 12.17 8.84
C TRP A 64 -0.13 10.94 9.48
N THR A 65 0.32 10.01 8.65
CA THR A 65 0.96 8.77 9.09
C THR A 65 2.26 8.54 8.33
N VAL A 66 3.33 8.27 9.07
CA VAL A 66 4.58 7.75 8.52
C VAL A 66 4.54 6.23 8.59
N THR A 67 4.80 5.57 7.47
CA THR A 67 4.84 4.12 7.34
C THR A 67 6.20 3.68 6.81
N LEU A 68 6.81 2.72 7.48
CA LEU A 68 7.99 1.99 6.99
C LEU A 68 7.61 0.52 6.78
N LYS A 69 7.69 0.05 5.54
CA LYS A 69 7.51 -1.37 5.19
C LYS A 69 8.85 -2.00 4.85
N GLY A 70 9.08 -3.20 5.37
CA GLY A 70 10.28 -3.98 5.11
C GLY A 70 10.24 -4.77 3.81
N PRO A 71 11.26 -5.61 3.58
CA PRO A 71 11.31 -6.52 2.45
C PRO A 71 10.10 -7.44 2.40
N THR A 72 9.58 -7.66 1.19
CA THR A 72 8.42 -8.53 0.95
C THR A 72 8.83 -9.99 0.92
N ARG A 73 8.12 -10.84 1.66
CA ARG A 73 8.13 -12.29 1.49
C ARG A 73 6.86 -12.70 0.71
N GLN A 74 7.03 -13.52 -0.30
CA GLN A 74 5.90 -14.05 -1.06
C GLN A 74 5.33 -15.28 -0.35
N VAL A 75 4.01 -15.33 -0.17
CA VAL A 75 3.25 -16.45 0.42
C VAL A 75 2.08 -16.77 -0.52
N GLY A 76 2.27 -17.71 -1.47
CA GLY A 76 1.32 -17.89 -2.57
C GLY A 76 1.23 -16.61 -3.41
N ALA A 77 0.03 -16.09 -3.65
CA ALA A 77 -0.18 -14.79 -4.26
C ALA A 77 -0.14 -13.64 -3.26
N ALA A 78 -0.18 -13.92 -1.96
CA ALA A 78 -0.12 -12.90 -0.92
C ALA A 78 1.30 -12.38 -0.71
N ARG A 79 1.38 -11.12 -0.28
CA ARG A 79 2.61 -10.44 0.14
C ARG A 79 2.60 -10.31 1.63
N ASP A 80 3.68 -10.72 2.26
CA ASP A 80 3.89 -10.70 3.69
C ASP A 80 5.07 -9.77 4.01
N ARG A 81 4.82 -8.73 4.81
CA ARG A 81 5.81 -7.68 5.12
C ARG A 81 5.71 -7.27 6.58
N ALA A 82 6.87 -6.98 7.18
CA ALA A 82 6.90 -6.24 8.43
C ALA A 82 6.59 -4.76 8.17
N GLU A 83 5.80 -4.15 9.03
CA GLU A 83 5.39 -2.75 8.95
C GLU A 83 5.48 -2.07 10.30
N VAL A 84 5.91 -0.80 10.31
CA VAL A 84 5.89 0.09 11.47
C VAL A 84 5.25 1.39 11.06
N GLU A 85 4.27 1.85 11.82
CA GLU A 85 3.57 3.09 11.59
C GLU A 85 3.60 4.04 12.78
N ALA A 86 3.63 5.34 12.49
CA ALA A 86 3.50 6.40 13.46
C ALA A 86 2.61 7.52 12.93
N GLY A 87 1.53 7.82 13.67
CA GLY A 87 0.76 9.04 13.46
C GLY A 87 1.58 10.26 13.89
N ILE A 88 1.48 11.36 13.13
CA ILE A 88 2.20 12.60 13.40
C ILE A 88 1.27 13.81 13.28
N THR A 89 1.68 14.95 13.83
CA THR A 89 0.92 16.19 13.67
C THR A 89 1.14 16.82 12.29
N PRO A 90 0.19 17.67 11.83
CA PRO A 90 0.35 18.39 10.56
C PRO A 90 1.62 19.25 10.51
N GLU A 91 2.02 19.87 11.63
CA GLU A 91 3.24 20.70 11.73
C GLU A 91 4.48 19.82 11.53
N ARG A 92 4.49 18.61 12.09
CA ARG A 92 5.61 17.67 11.88
C ARG A 92 5.66 17.20 10.45
N ALA A 93 4.51 16.92 9.83
CA ALA A 93 4.41 16.56 8.42
C ALA A 93 4.93 17.68 7.51
N ALA A 94 4.55 18.94 7.78
CA ALA A 94 5.04 20.11 7.04
C ALA A 94 6.58 20.22 7.07
N ARG A 95 7.19 20.03 8.25
CA ARG A 95 8.66 20.05 8.38
C ARG A 95 9.33 18.91 7.62
N ILE A 96 8.74 17.73 7.61
CA ILE A 96 9.24 16.59 6.81
C ILE A 96 9.15 16.91 5.31
N LEU A 97 8.03 17.46 4.85
CA LEU A 97 7.84 17.84 3.44
C LEU A 97 8.76 18.98 3.00
N ALA A 98 9.11 19.90 3.91
CA ALA A 98 10.11 20.95 3.68
C ALA A 98 11.56 20.43 3.70
N GLY A 99 11.79 19.17 4.10
CA GLY A 99 13.13 18.60 4.23
C GLY A 99 13.89 19.05 5.47
N GLU A 100 13.19 19.65 6.46
CA GLU A 100 13.73 20.08 7.75
C GLU A 100 13.78 18.96 8.79
N ALA A 101 13.10 17.85 8.53
CA ALA A 101 13.06 16.65 9.35
C ALA A 101 13.00 15.42 8.46
N THR A 102 13.42 14.25 8.99
CA THR A 102 13.30 12.98 8.27
C THR A 102 12.11 12.17 8.79
N PRO A 103 11.36 11.45 7.91
CA PRO A 103 10.30 10.54 8.35
C PRO A 103 10.83 9.44 9.29
N LEU A 104 12.07 9.01 9.16
CA LEU A 104 12.67 7.98 10.03
C LEU A 104 12.76 8.41 11.50
N ASP A 105 12.82 9.72 11.79
CA ASP A 105 12.94 10.23 13.17
C ASP A 105 11.65 10.13 13.99
N VAL A 106 10.52 9.83 13.35
CA VAL A 106 9.25 9.67 14.05
C VAL A 106 8.88 8.23 14.34
N LEU A 107 9.63 7.29 13.77
CA LEU A 107 9.46 5.87 14.01
C LEU A 107 10.26 5.42 15.23
N ASP A 108 9.78 4.35 15.88
CA ASP A 108 10.47 3.76 17.03
C ASP A 108 11.87 3.26 16.63
N ARG A 109 12.89 3.89 17.18
CA ARG A 109 14.29 3.54 16.90
C ARG A 109 14.74 2.23 17.53
N ASP A 110 14.00 1.73 18.52
CA ASP A 110 14.26 0.43 19.16
C ASP A 110 13.61 -0.72 18.38
N HIS A 111 12.74 -0.42 17.42
CA HIS A 111 12.17 -1.43 16.54
C HIS A 111 13.21 -1.92 15.52
N ALA A 112 13.33 -3.25 15.34
CA ALA A 112 14.32 -3.87 14.45
C ALA A 112 14.27 -3.32 13.02
N LEU A 113 13.06 -3.24 12.44
CA LEU A 113 12.86 -2.75 11.08
C LEU A 113 13.34 -1.30 10.90
N THR A 114 13.08 -0.44 11.91
CA THR A 114 13.55 0.96 11.87
C THR A 114 15.07 1.04 11.93
N ARG A 115 15.70 0.25 12.81
CA ARG A 115 17.18 0.21 12.89
C ARG A 115 17.81 -0.24 11.57
N GLU A 116 17.25 -1.28 10.95
CA GLU A 116 17.74 -1.78 9.65
C GLU A 116 17.59 -0.72 8.55
N ALA A 117 16.46 -0.03 8.48
CA ALA A 117 16.23 1.03 7.50
C ALA A 117 17.17 2.22 7.72
N VAL A 118 17.38 2.64 8.99
CA VAL A 118 18.33 3.72 9.34
C VAL A 118 19.77 3.33 8.95
N ALA A 119 20.18 2.10 9.26
CA ALA A 119 21.50 1.60 8.87
C ALA A 119 21.67 1.51 7.35
N CYS A 120 20.61 1.11 6.64
CA CYS A 120 20.59 1.05 5.18
C CYS A 120 20.66 2.44 4.55
N ALA A 121 19.91 3.42 5.08
CA ALA A 121 19.90 4.78 4.57
C ALA A 121 21.28 5.43 4.63
N CYS A 122 22.04 5.21 5.73
CA CYS A 122 23.39 5.75 5.99
C CYS A 122 23.54 7.27 5.81
N GLU A 123 22.65 7.89 5.08
CA GLU A 123 22.66 9.28 4.65
C GLU A 123 21.26 9.90 4.80
N ARG A 124 21.11 11.13 4.31
CA ARG A 124 19.85 11.86 4.29
C ARG A 124 18.85 11.20 3.34
N VAL A 125 17.65 10.90 3.82
CA VAL A 125 16.52 10.58 2.96
C VAL A 125 15.90 11.87 2.39
N VAL A 126 15.47 11.79 1.13
CA VAL A 126 14.84 12.89 0.39
C VAL A 126 13.47 12.45 -0.10
N ARG A 127 12.59 13.42 -0.32
CA ARG A 127 11.30 13.15 -0.96
C ARG A 127 11.52 12.89 -2.45
N LEU A 128 11.06 11.73 -2.94
CA LEU A 128 11.15 11.35 -4.35
C LEU A 128 10.00 11.92 -5.16
N GLY A 129 8.84 12.07 -4.56
CA GLY A 129 7.63 12.59 -5.18
C GLY A 129 6.38 12.15 -4.44
N SER A 130 5.21 12.32 -5.08
CA SER A 130 3.92 11.96 -4.49
C SER A 130 2.94 11.47 -5.55
N PHE A 131 1.99 10.66 -5.12
CA PHE A 131 0.85 10.21 -5.90
C PHE A 131 -0.44 10.27 -5.06
N ARG A 132 -1.58 10.36 -5.75
CA ARG A 132 -2.90 10.33 -5.14
C ARG A 132 -3.51 8.95 -5.30
N ASN A 133 -4.28 8.56 -4.31
CA ASN A 133 -5.04 7.32 -4.33
C ASN A 133 -6.44 7.56 -3.76
N ARG A 134 -7.48 7.27 -4.55
CA ARG A 134 -8.84 7.19 -4.04
C ARG A 134 -9.07 5.74 -3.60
N ARG A 135 -9.35 5.55 -2.32
CA ARG A 135 -9.64 4.24 -1.74
C ARG A 135 -11.11 4.15 -1.37
N ILE A 136 -11.78 3.12 -1.87
CA ILE A 136 -13.12 2.73 -1.45
C ILE A 136 -12.96 1.43 -0.67
N THR A 137 -13.48 1.38 0.55
CA THR A 137 -13.56 0.15 1.35
C THR A 137 -14.99 -0.37 1.30
N VAL A 138 -15.13 -1.63 0.95
CA VAL A 138 -16.43 -2.32 0.91
C VAL A 138 -16.38 -3.59 1.74
N SER A 139 -17.46 -3.87 2.47
CA SER A 139 -17.67 -5.16 3.11
C SER A 139 -18.16 -6.17 2.06
N ALA A 140 -17.61 -7.36 2.07
CA ALA A 140 -18.02 -8.45 1.19
C ALA A 140 -18.05 -9.77 1.96
N GLU A 141 -19.01 -10.64 1.62
CA GLU A 141 -19.00 -12.05 2.05
C GLU A 141 -18.40 -12.88 0.94
N LEU A 142 -17.16 -13.36 1.16
CA LEU A 142 -16.43 -14.12 0.16
C LEU A 142 -16.69 -15.63 0.32
N ALA A 143 -17.17 -16.29 -0.73
CA ALA A 143 -17.47 -17.70 -0.72
C ALA A 143 -16.27 -18.56 -0.31
N GLY A 144 -16.43 -19.40 0.71
CA GLY A 144 -15.36 -20.26 1.23
C GLY A 144 -14.29 -19.56 2.08
N TYR A 145 -14.37 -18.23 2.25
CA TYR A 145 -13.47 -17.43 3.09
C TYR A 145 -14.20 -16.76 4.27
N GLY A 146 -15.39 -16.19 4.02
CA GLY A 146 -16.20 -15.47 5.00
C GLY A 146 -16.14 -13.94 4.82
N PRO A 147 -16.51 -13.19 5.86
CA PRO A 147 -16.56 -11.73 5.79
C PRO A 147 -15.16 -11.14 5.58
N ALA A 148 -15.08 -10.16 4.67
CA ALA A 148 -13.86 -9.50 4.28
C ALA A 148 -14.11 -8.00 4.02
N LEU A 149 -13.06 -7.20 4.20
CA LEU A 149 -13.00 -5.82 3.72
C LEU A 149 -12.14 -5.80 2.46
N LEU A 150 -12.74 -5.36 1.36
CA LEU A 150 -12.03 -5.15 0.11
C LEU A 150 -11.71 -3.66 -0.03
N GLU A 151 -10.46 -3.36 -0.34
CA GLU A 151 -10.01 -2.01 -0.65
C GLU A 151 -9.87 -1.88 -2.16
N ILE A 152 -10.72 -1.04 -2.76
CA ILE A 152 -10.72 -0.77 -4.19
C ILE A 152 -10.04 0.57 -4.41
N ASP A 153 -8.90 0.54 -5.06
CA ASP A 153 -8.01 1.69 -5.23
C ASP A 153 -7.96 2.19 -6.66
N ARG A 154 -8.08 3.51 -6.81
CA ARG A 154 -7.77 4.26 -8.03
C ARG A 154 -6.57 5.15 -7.77
N THR A 155 -5.43 4.83 -8.38
CA THR A 155 -4.16 5.50 -8.16
C THR A 155 -3.78 6.37 -9.35
N GLU A 156 -3.53 7.65 -9.11
CA GLU A 156 -3.01 8.61 -10.10
C GLU A 156 -1.48 8.65 -10.01
N LEU A 157 -0.83 8.14 -11.03
CA LEU A 157 0.62 8.07 -11.14
C LEU A 157 1.20 9.20 -11.99
N PRO A 158 2.53 9.47 -11.92
CA PRO A 158 3.21 10.39 -12.81
C PRO A 158 2.90 10.11 -14.29
N GLY A 159 2.91 11.15 -15.13
CA GLY A 159 2.59 11.03 -16.56
C GLY A 159 1.10 10.92 -16.86
N GLY A 160 0.21 11.10 -15.89
CA GLY A 160 -1.25 11.00 -16.07
C GLY A 160 -1.76 9.57 -16.16
N ARG A 161 -0.91 8.59 -15.86
CA ARG A 161 -1.31 7.19 -15.79
C ARG A 161 -2.24 6.97 -14.60
N VAL A 162 -3.31 6.22 -14.82
CA VAL A 162 -4.25 5.79 -13.77
C VAL A 162 -4.25 4.28 -13.70
N ASP A 163 -4.03 3.74 -12.50
CA ASP A 163 -4.11 2.31 -12.22
C ASP A 163 -5.28 2.04 -11.27
N HIS A 164 -5.92 0.89 -11.46
CA HIS A 164 -6.96 0.38 -10.56
C HIS A 164 -6.51 -0.97 -9.99
N GLU A 165 -6.82 -1.20 -8.72
CA GLU A 165 -6.53 -2.49 -8.06
C GLU A 165 -7.53 -2.77 -6.94
N VAL A 166 -7.66 -4.04 -6.58
CA VAL A 166 -8.31 -4.50 -5.36
C VAL A 166 -7.28 -5.09 -4.42
N GLU A 167 -7.40 -4.75 -3.14
CA GLU A 167 -6.58 -5.29 -2.06
C GLU A 167 -7.48 -6.00 -1.05
N LEU A 168 -6.98 -7.11 -0.51
CA LEU A 168 -7.58 -7.84 0.61
C LEU A 168 -6.48 -8.10 1.64
N GLU A 169 -6.61 -7.52 2.82
CA GLU A 169 -5.73 -7.81 3.94
C GLU A 169 -6.16 -9.11 4.63
N VAL A 170 -5.20 -10.01 4.83
CA VAL A 170 -5.42 -11.30 5.46
C VAL A 170 -4.91 -11.24 6.90
N PRO A 171 -5.73 -11.55 7.91
CA PRO A 171 -5.28 -11.57 9.29
C PRO A 171 -4.06 -12.45 9.51
N ALA A 172 -3.05 -11.94 10.22
CA ALA A 172 -1.73 -12.58 10.39
C ALA A 172 -1.78 -13.97 11.04
N GLY A 173 -2.79 -14.27 11.86
CA GLY A 173 -2.97 -15.59 12.49
C GLY A 173 -3.35 -16.66 11.47
N GLY A 174 -2.44 -17.61 11.19
CA GLY A 174 -2.66 -18.69 10.20
C GLY A 174 -2.58 -18.21 8.75
N ALA A 175 -1.77 -17.20 8.49
CA ALA A 175 -1.70 -16.45 7.23
C ALA A 175 -1.54 -17.34 5.98
N GLU A 176 -0.76 -18.43 6.04
CA GLU A 176 -0.53 -19.29 4.86
C GLU A 176 -1.81 -19.99 4.38
N VAL A 177 -2.57 -20.58 5.31
CA VAL A 177 -3.83 -21.27 4.98
C VAL A 177 -4.91 -20.28 4.59
N ARG A 178 -5.00 -19.16 5.33
CA ARG A 178 -5.98 -18.09 5.05
C ARG A 178 -5.70 -17.39 3.75
N ALA A 179 -4.43 -17.14 3.40
CA ALA A 179 -4.06 -16.51 2.14
C ALA A 179 -4.49 -17.35 0.93
N ALA A 180 -4.36 -18.66 0.99
CA ALA A 180 -4.78 -19.54 -0.10
C ALA A 180 -6.31 -19.52 -0.30
N SER A 181 -7.10 -19.60 0.80
CA SER A 181 -8.57 -19.50 0.70
C SER A 181 -9.03 -18.11 0.29
N ALA A 182 -8.39 -17.05 0.80
CA ALA A 182 -8.66 -15.67 0.39
C ALA A 182 -8.35 -15.44 -1.09
N GLU A 183 -7.22 -15.99 -1.59
CA GLU A 183 -6.86 -15.92 -3.01
C GLU A 183 -7.92 -16.58 -3.87
N THR A 184 -8.35 -17.80 -3.53
CA THR A 184 -9.38 -18.53 -4.28
C THR A 184 -10.67 -17.72 -4.31
N ALA A 185 -11.16 -17.29 -3.14
CA ALA A 185 -12.40 -16.54 -3.02
C ALA A 185 -12.39 -15.20 -3.79
N LEU A 186 -11.27 -14.46 -3.73
CA LEU A 186 -11.14 -13.21 -4.46
C LEU A 186 -11.02 -13.44 -5.99
N ARG A 187 -10.38 -14.52 -6.42
CA ARG A 187 -10.34 -14.93 -7.84
C ARG A 187 -11.71 -15.30 -8.35
N ASP A 188 -12.49 -16.02 -7.57
CA ASP A 188 -13.86 -16.43 -7.93
C ASP A 188 -14.76 -15.19 -8.06
N LEU A 189 -14.69 -14.26 -7.09
CA LEU A 189 -15.40 -12.98 -7.16
C LEU A 189 -15.04 -12.16 -8.40
N LEU A 190 -13.76 -12.03 -8.73
CA LEU A 190 -13.31 -11.37 -9.96
C LEU A 190 -13.80 -12.09 -11.22
N GLY A 191 -13.83 -13.43 -11.20
CA GLY A 191 -14.36 -14.25 -12.28
C GLY A 191 -15.86 -14.04 -12.53
N GLU A 192 -16.65 -13.87 -11.48
CA GLU A 192 -18.10 -13.59 -11.57
C GLU A 192 -18.40 -12.26 -12.28
N ILE A 193 -17.53 -11.27 -12.14
CA ILE A 193 -17.65 -9.98 -12.85
C ILE A 193 -16.85 -9.94 -14.16
N GLY A 194 -16.29 -11.08 -14.61
CA GLY A 194 -15.56 -11.19 -15.86
C GLY A 194 -14.18 -10.50 -15.86
N VAL A 195 -13.59 -10.25 -14.68
CA VAL A 195 -12.28 -9.60 -14.53
C VAL A 195 -11.20 -10.66 -14.33
N PRO A 196 -10.11 -10.64 -15.14
CA PRO A 196 -9.00 -11.56 -14.96
C PRO A 196 -8.22 -11.23 -13.66
N ALA A 197 -7.98 -12.23 -12.84
CA ALA A 197 -7.24 -12.09 -11.57
C ALA A 197 -5.73 -12.00 -11.82
N VAL A 198 -5.24 -10.85 -12.24
CA VAL A 198 -3.82 -10.57 -12.49
C VAL A 198 -3.19 -9.96 -11.24
N PRO A 199 -2.17 -10.60 -10.63
CA PRO A 199 -1.50 -10.04 -9.45
C PRO A 199 -0.93 -8.64 -9.73
N ALA A 200 -1.22 -7.67 -8.85
CA ALA A 200 -0.72 -6.31 -8.95
C ALA A 200 0.64 -6.16 -8.26
N THR A 201 1.53 -5.36 -8.84
CA THR A 201 2.74 -4.89 -8.16
C THR A 201 2.38 -3.74 -7.20
N GLY A 202 3.17 -3.52 -6.14
CA GLY A 202 2.87 -2.47 -5.15
C GLY A 202 2.87 -1.06 -5.76
N LYS A 203 1.96 -0.19 -5.31
CA LYS A 203 1.79 1.22 -5.76
C LYS A 203 3.10 2.00 -5.77
N SER A 204 3.90 1.89 -4.71
CA SER A 204 5.20 2.57 -4.62
C SER A 204 6.17 2.14 -5.73
N GLY A 205 6.16 0.85 -6.10
CA GLY A 205 6.97 0.33 -7.20
C GLY A 205 6.53 0.89 -8.56
N ARG A 206 5.22 0.92 -8.81
CA ARG A 206 4.64 1.48 -10.04
C ARG A 206 4.88 3.00 -10.13
N PHE A 207 4.73 3.72 -9.01
CA PHE A 207 5.04 5.15 -8.96
C PHE A 207 6.49 5.43 -9.34
N LEU A 208 7.44 4.70 -8.76
CA LEU A 208 8.86 4.91 -9.05
C LEU A 208 9.23 4.54 -10.49
N ALA A 209 8.62 3.48 -11.04
CA ALA A 209 8.79 3.15 -12.45
C ALA A 209 8.28 4.27 -13.36
N ALA A 210 7.07 4.79 -13.10
CA ALA A 210 6.51 5.90 -13.85
C ALA A 210 7.32 7.20 -13.71
N LEU A 211 7.95 7.44 -12.55
CA LEU A 211 8.84 8.57 -12.34
C LEU A 211 10.13 8.44 -13.17
N ASP A 212 10.70 7.24 -13.24
CA ASP A 212 11.92 6.96 -14.02
C ASP A 212 11.68 7.12 -15.53
N GLU A 213 10.50 6.74 -16.03
CA GLU A 213 10.10 6.92 -17.43
C GLU A 213 9.98 8.39 -17.84
N GLN A 214 9.79 9.32 -16.90
CA GLN A 214 9.71 10.77 -17.19
C GLN A 214 11.09 11.45 -17.27
N VAL A 215 12.13 10.83 -16.74
CA VAL A 215 13.48 11.40 -16.66
C VAL A 215 14.38 10.91 -17.79
N GLY A 216 14.01 9.81 -18.47
CA GLY A 216 14.71 9.22 -19.61
C GLY A 216 14.20 9.76 -20.94
#